data_7361abbf52bf103ab0e0814b7e6f284a
#
_entry.id   7361abbf52bf103ab0e0814b7e6f284a
#
_cell.length_a   1.000
_cell.length_b   1.000
_cell.length_c   1.000
_cell.angle_alpha   90.00
_cell.angle_beta   90.00
_cell.angle_gamma   90.00
#
_symmetry.space_group_name_H-M   'P 1'
#
loop_
_entity.id
_entity.type
_entity.pdbx_description
1 polymer ?
#
loop_
_entity_poly.entity_id
_entity_poly.type
_entity_poly.pdbx_seq_one_letter_code
_entity_poly.pdbx_strand_id
1 'polypeptide(L)'
;MSRWTGAIGVGLSAGLSGALCLAASSLLGSLLQPNSLGWSGLVRMATLVIWPWSDDGHPLPNFLVALAIVLVVPVILVAPAARETAAGRGGYTMMWATWGAVLVAGALAGAAAVGIAAAASPGSSGFDVLPSGLQAGAGWALLVGWIPALIAAGVHAGRLRQVD
;
A
#
# COMPACT_ATOMS: atom_id res chain seq x y z
N MET A 1 26.62 -10.86 7.07
CA MET A 1 25.66 -9.73 6.97
C MET A 1 24.85 -9.64 8.27
N SER A 2 24.62 -8.45 8.82
CA SER A 2 23.86 -8.30 10.06
C SER A 2 22.40 -8.74 9.87
N ARG A 3 21.78 -9.31 10.92
CA ARG A 3 20.33 -9.68 10.88
C ARG A 3 19.43 -8.51 10.46
N TRP A 4 19.85 -7.28 10.73
CA TRP A 4 19.17 -6.06 10.35
C TRP A 4 19.15 -5.82 8.83
N THR A 5 20.29 -5.98 8.16
CA THR A 5 20.37 -5.74 6.70
C THR A 5 19.38 -6.60 5.94
N GLY A 6 19.27 -7.87 6.31
CA GLY A 6 18.28 -8.75 5.70
C GLY A 6 16.82 -8.42 6.06
N ALA A 7 16.55 -8.00 7.32
CA ALA A 7 15.21 -7.60 7.74
C ALA A 7 14.73 -6.34 7.02
N ILE A 8 15.60 -5.34 6.87
CA ILE A 8 15.32 -4.13 6.07
C ILE A 8 15.04 -4.51 4.62
N GLY A 9 15.75 -5.47 4.03
CA GLY A 9 15.48 -5.96 2.66
C GLY A 9 14.07 -6.51 2.48
N VAL A 10 13.54 -7.24 3.48
CA VAL A 10 12.14 -7.72 3.45
C VAL A 10 11.16 -6.54 3.55
N GLY A 11 11.39 -5.60 4.45
CA GLY A 11 10.57 -4.38 4.58
C GLY A 11 10.57 -3.56 3.28
N LEU A 12 11.75 -3.35 2.68
CA LEU A 12 11.88 -2.65 1.40
C LEU A 12 11.14 -3.36 0.27
N SER A 13 11.22 -4.70 0.19
CA SER A 13 10.48 -5.45 -0.84
C SER A 13 8.96 -5.29 -0.67
N ALA A 14 8.46 -5.26 0.57
CA ALA A 14 7.06 -5.00 0.87
C ALA A 14 6.64 -3.57 0.46
N GLY A 15 7.42 -2.56 0.85
CA GLY A 15 7.14 -1.16 0.53
C GLY A 15 7.21 -0.86 -0.96
N LEU A 16 8.27 -1.31 -1.65
CA LEU A 16 8.43 -1.10 -3.10
C LEU A 16 7.34 -1.79 -3.91
N SER A 17 7.03 -3.06 -3.60
CA SER A 17 5.95 -3.77 -4.29
C SER A 17 4.58 -3.16 -4.00
N GLY A 18 4.32 -2.70 -2.77
CA GLY A 18 3.12 -1.97 -2.40
C GLY A 18 2.98 -0.66 -3.17
N ALA A 19 4.05 0.12 -3.25
CA ALA A 19 4.09 1.38 -4.02
C ALA A 19 3.85 1.15 -5.51
N LEU A 20 4.45 0.11 -6.10
CA LEU A 20 4.21 -0.29 -7.49
C LEU A 20 2.76 -0.71 -7.73
N CYS A 21 2.19 -1.49 -6.81
CA CYS A 21 0.78 -1.88 -6.87
C CYS A 21 -0.15 -0.65 -6.78
N LEU A 22 0.15 0.32 -5.91
CA LEU A 22 -0.62 1.55 -5.80
C LEU A 22 -0.55 2.35 -7.10
N ALA A 23 0.64 2.56 -7.65
CA ALA A 23 0.83 3.29 -8.89
C ALA A 23 0.09 2.60 -10.06
N ALA A 24 0.27 1.28 -10.22
CA ALA A 24 -0.38 0.51 -11.27
C ALA A 24 -1.91 0.51 -11.13
N SER A 25 -2.44 0.27 -9.93
CA SER A 25 -3.89 0.27 -9.69
C SER A 25 -4.52 1.64 -9.87
N SER A 26 -3.82 2.71 -9.46
CA SER A 26 -4.27 4.09 -9.63
C SER A 26 -4.29 4.49 -11.12
N LEU A 27 -3.25 4.12 -11.87
CA LEU A 27 -3.20 4.32 -13.33
C LEU A 27 -4.31 3.53 -14.05
N LEU A 28 -4.48 2.24 -13.71
CA LEU A 28 -5.53 1.42 -14.30
C LEU A 28 -6.92 1.98 -13.98
N GLY A 29 -7.15 2.44 -12.76
CA GLY A 29 -8.41 3.07 -12.37
C GLY A 29 -8.72 4.32 -13.17
N SER A 30 -7.72 5.16 -13.47
CA SER A 30 -7.89 6.35 -14.30
C SER A 30 -8.16 6.02 -15.78
N LEU A 31 -7.57 4.93 -16.30
CA LEU A 31 -7.75 4.52 -17.70
C LEU A 31 -9.08 3.79 -17.95
N LEU A 32 -9.55 2.99 -16.99
CA LEU A 32 -10.72 2.13 -17.21
C LEU A 32 -12.05 2.84 -17.03
N GLN A 33 -12.09 4.06 -16.48
CA GLN A 33 -13.30 4.84 -16.22
C GLN A 33 -14.47 3.93 -15.72
N PRO A 34 -14.45 3.46 -14.48
CA PRO A 34 -15.27 2.33 -14.02
C PRO A 34 -16.80 2.54 -14.02
N ASN A 35 -17.27 3.67 -14.54
CA ASN A 35 -18.70 4.02 -14.55
C ASN A 35 -19.57 3.19 -15.53
N SER A 36 -18.93 2.44 -16.44
CA SER A 36 -19.63 1.71 -17.52
C SER A 36 -19.77 0.21 -17.29
N LEU A 37 -19.16 -0.36 -16.25
CA LEU A 37 -19.14 -1.81 -16.03
C LEU A 37 -19.93 -2.20 -14.77
N GLY A 38 -20.77 -3.24 -14.86
CA GLY A 38 -21.51 -3.81 -13.73
C GLY A 38 -20.65 -4.31 -12.57
N TRP A 39 -19.32 -4.38 -12.76
CA TRP A 39 -18.31 -4.72 -11.76
C TRP A 39 -17.74 -3.49 -11.06
N SER A 40 -18.36 -2.35 -11.20
CA SER A 40 -17.87 -1.05 -10.74
C SER A 40 -17.45 -1.00 -9.25
N GLY A 41 -18.12 -1.75 -8.39
CA GLY A 41 -17.81 -1.78 -6.95
C GLY A 41 -16.45 -2.40 -6.63
N LEU A 42 -16.17 -3.60 -7.15
CA LEU A 42 -14.89 -4.28 -6.92
C LEU A 42 -13.73 -3.57 -7.62
N VAL A 43 -13.95 -3.08 -8.84
CA VAL A 43 -12.93 -2.30 -9.57
C VAL A 43 -12.63 -1.01 -8.82
N ARG A 44 -13.63 -0.30 -8.29
CA ARG A 44 -13.44 0.88 -7.43
C ARG A 44 -12.68 0.58 -6.14
N MET A 45 -12.93 -0.56 -5.51
CA MET A 45 -12.16 -1.00 -4.33
C MET A 45 -10.72 -1.39 -4.69
N ALA A 46 -10.51 -2.03 -5.84
CA ALA A 46 -9.18 -2.44 -6.29
C ALA A 46 -8.36 -1.28 -6.88
N THR A 47 -9.00 -0.16 -7.21
CA THR A 47 -8.37 1.02 -7.78
C THR A 47 -8.50 2.20 -6.84
N LEU A 48 -7.49 2.45 -6.02
CA LEU A 48 -7.41 3.70 -5.28
C LEU A 48 -6.93 4.79 -6.26
N VAL A 49 -7.90 5.46 -6.91
CA VAL A 49 -7.62 6.44 -7.96
C VAL A 49 -7.13 7.74 -7.33
N ILE A 50 -5.82 7.92 -7.30
CA ILE A 50 -5.13 9.16 -6.92
C ILE A 50 -4.10 9.57 -7.98
N TRP A 51 -4.32 9.12 -9.23
CA TRP A 51 -3.41 9.40 -10.34
C TRP A 51 -3.42 10.89 -10.70
N PRO A 52 -2.26 11.59 -10.72
CA PRO A 52 -2.20 13.04 -10.81
C PRO A 52 -2.55 13.59 -12.19
N TRP A 53 -2.59 12.76 -13.22
CA TRP A 53 -2.93 13.14 -14.60
C TRP A 53 -4.31 12.62 -15.02
N SER A 54 -5.19 12.28 -14.06
CA SER A 54 -6.58 11.95 -14.34
C SER A 54 -7.41 13.23 -14.49
N ASP A 55 -8.48 13.15 -15.27
CA ASP A 55 -9.43 14.26 -15.46
C ASP A 55 -10.12 14.69 -14.13
N ASP A 56 -10.08 13.82 -13.12
CA ASP A 56 -10.59 14.09 -11.77
C ASP A 56 -9.74 15.09 -10.96
N GLY A 57 -8.64 15.59 -11.54
CA GLY A 57 -7.89 16.73 -11.00
C GLY A 57 -7.12 16.46 -9.70
N HIS A 58 -6.74 15.21 -9.43
CA HIS A 58 -5.93 14.90 -8.25
C HIS A 58 -4.53 15.53 -8.36
N PRO A 59 -4.14 16.43 -7.46
CA PRO A 59 -2.84 17.09 -7.55
C PRO A 59 -1.70 16.08 -7.29
N LEU A 60 -0.60 16.25 -8.03
CA LEU A 60 0.62 15.44 -7.88
C LEU A 60 1.08 15.25 -6.43
N PRO A 61 1.01 16.25 -5.52
CA PRO A 61 1.37 16.06 -4.12
C PRO A 61 0.58 14.96 -3.41
N ASN A 62 -0.72 14.81 -3.69
CA ASN A 62 -1.55 13.76 -3.08
C ASN A 62 -1.03 12.37 -3.44
N PHE A 63 -0.70 12.17 -4.71
CA PHE A 63 -0.13 10.91 -5.19
C PHE A 63 1.22 10.61 -4.55
N LEU A 64 2.12 11.61 -4.50
CA LEU A 64 3.45 11.44 -3.91
C LEU A 64 3.39 11.14 -2.41
N VAL A 65 2.49 11.80 -1.67
CA VAL A 65 2.30 11.53 -0.23
C VAL A 65 1.76 10.12 -0.02
N ALA A 66 0.75 9.71 -0.78
CA ALA A 66 0.20 8.36 -0.69
C ALA A 66 1.25 7.29 -1.03
N LEU A 67 2.04 7.52 -2.08
CA LEU A 67 3.13 6.65 -2.49
C LEU A 67 4.20 6.52 -1.41
N ALA A 68 4.59 7.65 -0.79
CA ALA A 68 5.55 7.68 0.31
C ALA A 68 5.04 6.90 1.53
N ILE A 69 3.76 7.06 1.88
CA ILE A 69 3.15 6.31 3.00
C ILE A 69 3.18 4.80 2.71
N VAL A 70 2.75 4.37 1.52
CA VAL A 70 2.72 2.94 1.14
C VAL A 70 4.13 2.36 1.01
N LEU A 71 5.13 3.18 0.71
CA LEU A 71 6.54 2.76 0.72
C LEU A 71 7.09 2.62 2.14
N VAL A 72 6.92 3.64 2.98
CA VAL A 72 7.62 3.78 4.26
C VAL A 72 6.95 2.96 5.37
N VAL A 73 5.63 2.97 5.47
CA VAL A 73 4.92 2.28 6.56
C VAL A 73 5.17 0.78 6.59
N PRO A 74 5.13 0.04 5.46
CA PRO A 74 5.50 -1.38 5.46
C PRO A 74 6.97 -1.61 5.86
N VAL A 75 7.90 -0.73 5.48
CA VAL A 75 9.30 -0.87 5.91
C VAL A 75 9.40 -0.80 7.43
N ILE A 76 8.74 0.17 8.04
CA ILE A 76 8.78 0.38 9.50
C ILE A 76 8.12 -0.79 10.25
N LEU A 77 7.01 -1.33 9.74
CA LEU A 77 6.25 -2.37 10.44
C LEU A 77 6.79 -3.78 10.17
N VAL A 78 7.25 -4.05 8.93
CA VAL A 78 7.68 -5.39 8.51
C VAL A 78 9.13 -5.69 8.89
N ALA A 79 10.04 -4.70 8.89
CA ALA A 79 11.43 -4.95 9.21
C ALA A 79 11.65 -5.48 10.64
N PRO A 80 11.01 -4.95 11.70
CA PRO A 80 11.09 -5.55 13.03
C PRO A 80 10.53 -6.97 13.07
N ALA A 81 9.37 -7.22 12.45
CA ALA A 81 8.77 -8.55 12.38
C ALA A 81 9.68 -9.56 11.66
N ALA A 82 10.31 -9.14 10.56
CA ALA A 82 11.26 -9.97 9.83
C ALA A 82 12.56 -10.25 10.59
N ARG A 83 12.92 -9.37 11.54
CA ARG A 83 14.06 -9.59 12.43
C ARG A 83 13.78 -10.65 13.49
N GLU A 84 12.60 -10.60 14.09
CA GLU A 84 12.19 -11.51 15.17
C GLU A 84 11.83 -12.92 14.62
N THR A 85 11.40 -13.00 13.36
CA THR A 85 11.04 -14.26 12.73
C THR A 85 12.30 -14.97 12.23
N ALA A 86 12.52 -16.23 12.65
CA ALA A 86 13.65 -17.02 12.19
C ALA A 86 13.63 -17.16 10.67
N ALA A 87 14.76 -16.94 10.02
CA ALA A 87 14.88 -17.09 8.57
C ALA A 87 14.43 -18.50 8.15
N GLY A 88 13.56 -18.59 7.13
CA GLY A 88 12.98 -19.82 6.59
C GLY A 88 11.92 -20.52 7.40
N ARG A 89 11.65 -20.05 8.58
CA ARG A 89 10.46 -20.43 9.33
C ARG A 89 9.55 -19.19 9.41
N GLY A 90 8.25 -19.38 9.28
CA GLY A 90 7.30 -18.26 9.44
C GLY A 90 7.03 -17.45 8.17
N GLY A 91 7.24 -17.99 6.97
CA GLY A 91 6.80 -17.34 5.73
C GLY A 91 5.32 -16.95 5.76
N TYR A 92 4.48 -17.81 6.36
CA TYR A 92 3.07 -17.51 6.58
C TYR A 92 2.86 -16.34 7.55
N THR A 93 3.61 -16.29 8.66
CA THR A 93 3.58 -15.16 9.61
C THR A 93 4.02 -13.87 8.93
N MET A 94 5.07 -13.93 8.10
CA MET A 94 5.54 -12.77 7.35
C MET A 94 4.54 -12.30 6.30
N MET A 95 3.82 -13.22 5.65
CA MET A 95 2.74 -12.88 4.72
C MET A 95 1.64 -12.07 5.44
N TRP A 96 1.16 -12.55 6.59
CA TRP A 96 0.12 -11.87 7.35
C TRP A 96 0.60 -10.54 7.94
N ALA A 97 1.82 -10.49 8.48
CA ALA A 97 2.39 -9.26 9.00
C ALA A 97 2.54 -8.20 7.90
N THR A 98 2.98 -8.60 6.72
CA THR A 98 3.13 -7.70 5.57
C THR A 98 1.76 -7.25 5.05
N TRP A 99 0.79 -8.16 4.93
CA TRP A 99 -0.55 -7.81 4.51
C TRP A 99 -1.21 -6.82 5.47
N GLY A 100 -1.10 -7.04 6.79
CA GLY A 100 -1.56 -6.09 7.80
C GLY A 100 -0.86 -4.74 7.72
N ALA A 101 0.46 -4.71 7.49
CA ALA A 101 1.22 -3.47 7.30
C ALA A 101 0.76 -2.70 6.06
N VAL A 102 0.46 -3.39 4.96
CA VAL A 102 -0.07 -2.78 3.73
C VAL A 102 -1.50 -2.28 3.93
N LEU A 103 -2.33 -2.98 4.73
CA LEU A 103 -3.67 -2.48 5.12
C LEU A 103 -3.58 -1.15 5.85
N VAL A 104 -2.71 -1.05 6.84
CA VAL A 104 -2.48 0.21 7.59
C VAL A 104 -1.96 1.30 6.65
N ALA A 105 -0.98 0.97 5.80
CA ALA A 105 -0.41 1.91 4.85
C ALA A 105 -1.45 2.42 3.83
N GLY A 106 -2.28 1.53 3.30
CA GLY A 106 -3.36 1.89 2.36
C GLY A 106 -4.40 2.79 3.01
N ALA A 107 -4.85 2.45 4.23
CA ALA A 107 -5.79 3.29 4.98
C ALA A 107 -5.24 4.71 5.20
N LEU A 108 -3.98 4.82 5.66
CA LEU A 108 -3.33 6.11 5.88
C LEU A 108 -3.12 6.88 4.56
N ALA A 109 -2.76 6.20 3.48
CA ALA A 109 -2.59 6.81 2.16
C ALA A 109 -3.91 7.38 1.62
N GLY A 110 -5.01 6.63 1.76
CA GLY A 110 -6.34 7.09 1.38
C GLY A 110 -6.80 8.28 2.21
N ALA A 111 -6.61 8.24 3.53
CA ALA A 111 -6.93 9.36 4.42
C ALA A 111 -6.12 10.60 4.07
N ALA A 112 -4.80 10.46 3.83
CA ALA A 112 -3.94 11.57 3.47
C ALA A 112 -4.35 12.19 2.13
N ALA A 113 -4.64 11.38 1.11
CA ALA A 113 -5.06 11.87 -0.20
C ALA A 113 -6.34 12.70 -0.12
N VAL A 114 -7.36 12.18 0.60
CA VAL A 114 -8.65 12.86 0.78
C VAL A 114 -8.50 14.10 1.67
N GLY A 115 -7.70 14.00 2.75
CA GLY A 115 -7.45 15.13 3.66
C GLY A 115 -6.76 16.30 2.98
N ILE A 116 -5.75 16.04 2.13
CA ILE A 116 -5.05 17.07 1.36
C ILE A 116 -6.02 17.70 0.33
N ALA A 117 -6.83 16.90 -0.37
CA ALA A 117 -7.82 17.41 -1.32
C ALA A 117 -8.85 18.30 -0.63
N ALA A 118 -9.35 17.89 0.55
CA ALA A 118 -10.29 18.67 1.34
C ALA A 118 -9.69 19.99 1.83
N ALA A 119 -8.43 19.97 2.28
CA ALA A 119 -7.73 21.18 2.72
C ALA A 119 -7.55 22.22 1.59
N ALA A 120 -7.51 21.78 0.33
CA ALA A 120 -7.44 22.63 -0.84
C ALA A 120 -8.82 23.17 -1.29
N SER A 121 -9.93 22.66 -0.72
CA SER A 121 -11.30 23.02 -1.13
C SER A 121 -11.94 23.96 -0.11
N PRO A 122 -12.33 25.19 -0.50
CA PRO A 122 -12.99 26.14 0.41
C PRO A 122 -14.30 25.56 0.99
N GLY A 123 -14.44 25.59 2.31
CA GLY A 123 -15.66 25.17 3.01
C GLY A 123 -15.78 23.67 3.32
N SER A 124 -14.81 22.84 2.95
CA SER A 124 -14.79 21.43 3.37
C SER A 124 -14.06 21.28 4.71
N SER A 125 -14.67 20.54 5.65
CA SER A 125 -13.99 20.10 6.87
C SER A 125 -13.21 18.82 6.51
N GLY A 126 -11.88 18.85 6.63
CA GLY A 126 -11.03 17.69 6.36
C GLY A 126 -11.41 16.48 7.22
N PHE A 127 -11.93 16.71 8.43
CA PHE A 127 -12.31 15.63 9.35
C PHE A 127 -13.53 14.82 8.87
N ASP A 128 -14.49 15.43 8.15
CA ASP A 128 -15.69 14.74 7.69
C ASP A 128 -15.41 13.75 6.57
N VAL A 129 -14.32 13.94 5.84
CA VAL A 129 -13.94 13.11 4.69
C VAL A 129 -12.88 12.05 5.02
N LEU A 130 -12.18 12.15 6.14
CA LEU A 130 -11.15 11.19 6.55
C LEU A 130 -11.66 9.74 6.63
N PRO A 131 -12.86 9.44 7.19
CA PRO A 131 -13.37 8.07 7.24
C PRO A 131 -13.54 7.44 5.86
N SER A 132 -13.98 8.21 4.85
CA SER A 132 -14.12 7.72 3.49
C SER A 132 -12.78 7.40 2.84
N GLY A 133 -11.76 8.23 3.09
CA GLY A 133 -10.38 7.99 2.63
C GLY A 133 -9.77 6.76 3.29
N LEU A 134 -9.92 6.60 4.61
CA LEU A 134 -9.49 5.41 5.34
C LEU A 134 -10.13 4.14 4.77
N GLN A 135 -11.45 4.16 4.56
CA GLN A 135 -12.19 3.02 4.02
C GLN A 135 -11.76 2.67 2.59
N ALA A 136 -11.60 3.67 1.73
CA ALA A 136 -11.17 3.46 0.36
C ALA A 136 -9.75 2.86 0.29
N GLY A 137 -8.80 3.42 1.06
CA GLY A 137 -7.44 2.92 1.11
C GLY A 137 -7.31 1.55 1.75
N ALA A 138 -8.08 1.26 2.82
CA ALA A 138 -8.14 -0.08 3.42
C ALA A 138 -8.77 -1.09 2.46
N GLY A 139 -9.84 -0.73 1.75
CA GLY A 139 -10.48 -1.58 0.74
C GLY A 139 -9.53 -1.96 -0.39
N TRP A 140 -8.79 -0.98 -0.92
CA TRP A 140 -7.74 -1.22 -1.88
C TRP A 140 -6.68 -2.21 -1.35
N ALA A 141 -6.15 -1.96 -0.16
CA ALA A 141 -5.12 -2.78 0.44
C ALA A 141 -5.61 -4.19 0.80
N LEU A 142 -6.89 -4.35 1.14
CA LEU A 142 -7.51 -5.65 1.37
C LEU A 142 -7.44 -6.52 0.10
N LEU A 143 -7.75 -5.93 -1.07
CA LEU A 143 -7.80 -6.64 -2.34
C LEU A 143 -6.44 -6.79 -3.01
N VAL A 144 -5.57 -5.80 -2.90
CA VAL A 144 -4.28 -5.75 -3.62
C VAL A 144 -3.10 -6.11 -2.73
N GLY A 145 -3.20 -5.89 -1.43
CA GLY A 145 -2.10 -6.04 -0.45
C GLY A 145 -1.55 -7.45 -0.30
N TRP A 146 -2.26 -8.49 -0.75
CA TRP A 146 -1.73 -9.86 -0.78
C TRP A 146 -0.55 -10.02 -1.75
N ILE A 147 -0.46 -9.20 -2.81
CA ILE A 147 0.65 -9.23 -3.78
C ILE A 147 1.99 -8.87 -3.10
N PRO A 148 2.14 -7.67 -2.46
CA PRO A 148 3.35 -7.36 -1.71
C PRO A 148 3.58 -8.31 -0.54
N ALA A 149 2.53 -8.87 0.07
CA ALA A 149 2.66 -9.85 1.14
C ALA A 149 3.32 -11.15 0.67
N LEU A 150 2.94 -11.68 -0.49
CA LEU A 150 3.57 -12.85 -1.09
C LEU A 150 5.02 -12.58 -1.51
N ILE A 151 5.30 -11.41 -2.07
CA ILE A 151 6.66 -11.00 -2.47
C ILE A 151 7.57 -10.95 -1.24
N ALA A 152 7.15 -10.27 -0.18
CA ALA A 152 7.92 -10.16 1.06
C ALA A 152 8.14 -11.51 1.74
N ALA A 153 7.12 -12.38 1.77
CA ALA A 153 7.23 -13.74 2.29
C ALA A 153 8.24 -14.57 1.47
N GLY A 154 8.22 -14.45 0.14
CA GLY A 154 9.17 -15.10 -0.76
C GLY A 154 10.62 -14.62 -0.54
N VAL A 155 10.82 -13.30 -0.40
CA VAL A 155 12.13 -12.71 -0.06
C VAL A 155 12.61 -13.20 1.30
N HIS A 156 11.71 -13.26 2.30
CA HIS A 156 12.06 -13.78 3.62
C HIS A 156 12.46 -15.27 3.57
N ALA A 157 11.72 -16.10 2.85
CA ALA A 157 12.02 -17.52 2.67
C ALA A 157 13.33 -17.77 1.90
N GLY A 158 13.63 -16.93 0.89
CA GLY A 158 14.86 -17.03 0.09
C GLY A 158 16.16 -16.74 0.86
N ARG A 159 16.09 -16.07 2.00
CA ARG A 159 17.26 -15.73 2.84
C ARG A 159 17.96 -16.94 3.44
N LEU A 160 17.32 -18.11 3.46
CA LEU A 160 17.96 -19.36 3.94
C LEU A 160 19.00 -19.91 2.98
N ARG A 161 18.76 -19.77 1.67
CA ARG A 161 19.65 -20.36 0.65
C ARG A 161 21.01 -19.66 0.54
N GLN A 162 21.22 -18.57 1.25
CA GLN A 162 22.46 -17.81 1.21
C GLN A 162 23.39 -18.08 2.41
N VAL A 163 22.99 -18.94 3.34
CA VAL A 163 23.75 -19.24 4.56
C VAL A 163 24.43 -20.62 4.49
N ASP A 164 24.07 -21.44 3.49
CA ASP A 164 24.74 -22.70 3.15
C ASP A 164 25.77 -22.46 2.03
#